data_4537cf5bf301a438c375aaafbd73d798
#
_entry.id   4537cf5bf301a438c375aaafbd73d798
#
_cell.length_a   1.000
_cell.length_b   1.000
_cell.length_c   1.000
_cell.angle_alpha   90.00
_cell.angle_beta   90.00
_cell.angle_gamma   90.00
#
_symmetry.space_group_name_H-M   'P 1'
#
loop_
_entity.id
_entity.type
_entity.pdbx_description
1 polymer ?
#
loop_
_entity_poly.entity_id
_entity_poly.type
_entity_poly.pdbx_seq_one_letter_code
_entity_poly.pdbx_strand_id
1 'polypeptide(L)'
;AKRAGSVSHDGESVYGAQMVASMEAMAFIESDTKKIIEHCKSYIPKNSVIYKLISDIQDWSSGNLDWEQARFKIEEHYGYDKYQGFCHIVPNHALIILALLFGDDDFQKTLMIVNTAGWDTDCNSGNVGCYMGIKNGLEGIQKGADFITPVNDTLYITSARGSETMTDALTESHNIINIRRKLDGLENQTIKNNARYNFEMETSTQGRMIDKSNNNNQNTFLKNCEHISAIGKRALEINFNNLTKGINSELYVNTFFPEEFTRLNEQQEMMLMLSLIHI
;
A
#
# COMPACT_ATOMS: atom_id res chain seq x y z
N ALA A 1 -8.49 14.79 5.20
CA ALA A 1 -7.66 14.34 6.32
C ALA A 1 -8.08 14.95 7.66
N LYS A 2 -8.07 16.32 7.83
CA LYS A 2 -8.37 16.97 9.12
C LYS A 2 -9.67 16.49 9.75
N ARG A 3 -10.79 16.54 9.02
CA ARG A 3 -12.10 16.13 9.53
C ARG A 3 -12.14 14.65 9.93
N ALA A 4 -11.57 13.79 9.11
CA ALA A 4 -11.53 12.35 9.39
C ALA A 4 -10.64 12.06 10.61
N GLY A 5 -9.43 12.62 10.65
CA GLY A 5 -8.51 12.44 11.77
C GLY A 5 -9.05 12.95 13.10
N SER A 6 -9.82 14.06 13.08
CA SER A 6 -10.40 14.65 14.30
C SER A 6 -11.56 13.85 14.90
N VAL A 7 -12.00 12.76 14.25
CA VAL A 7 -13.01 11.85 14.85
C VAL A 7 -12.42 11.07 16.03
N SER A 8 -11.14 10.72 15.95
CA SER A 8 -10.47 9.84 16.92
C SER A 8 -9.19 10.45 17.53
N HIS A 9 -8.62 11.49 16.93
CA HIS A 9 -7.33 12.08 17.31
C HIS A 9 -7.38 13.61 17.30
N ASP A 10 -6.31 14.22 17.85
CA ASP A 10 -6.10 15.67 17.84
C ASP A 10 -4.61 16.01 17.60
N GLY A 11 -4.30 17.30 17.62
CA GLY A 11 -2.93 17.84 17.61
C GLY A 11 -2.04 17.22 16.53
N GLU A 12 -0.89 16.74 16.95
CA GLU A 12 0.17 16.21 16.07
C GLU A 12 -0.29 15.04 15.19
N SER A 13 -1.18 14.18 15.69
CA SER A 13 -1.73 13.07 14.92
C SER A 13 -2.55 13.55 13.72
N VAL A 14 -3.35 14.61 13.92
CA VAL A 14 -4.10 15.23 12.81
C VAL A 14 -3.17 15.92 11.83
N TYR A 15 -2.09 16.53 12.31
CA TYR A 15 -1.10 17.16 11.42
C TYR A 15 -0.33 16.13 10.60
N GLY A 16 0.07 15.01 11.19
CA GLY A 16 0.66 13.88 10.45
C GLY A 16 -0.27 13.35 9.36
N ALA A 17 -1.55 13.13 9.68
CA ALA A 17 -2.55 12.71 8.71
C ALA A 17 -2.76 13.74 7.58
N GLN A 18 -2.71 15.05 7.88
CA GLN A 18 -2.77 16.10 6.85
C GLN A 18 -1.54 16.06 5.94
N MET A 19 -0.35 15.83 6.50
CA MET A 19 0.88 15.72 5.71
C MET A 19 0.79 14.55 4.74
N VAL A 20 0.54 13.33 5.21
CA VAL A 20 0.47 12.14 4.35
C VAL A 20 -0.56 12.32 3.25
N ALA A 21 -1.80 12.65 3.59
CA ALA A 21 -2.86 12.79 2.60
C ALA A 21 -2.61 13.92 1.59
N SER A 22 -1.94 15.02 1.98
CA SER A 22 -1.59 16.08 1.04
C SER A 22 -0.41 15.69 0.15
N MET A 23 0.58 14.96 0.67
CA MET A 23 1.70 14.43 -0.13
C MET A 23 1.19 13.44 -1.18
N GLU A 24 0.33 12.51 -0.81
CA GLU A 24 -0.30 11.57 -1.75
C GLU A 24 -1.10 12.30 -2.85
N ALA A 25 -1.90 13.31 -2.47
CA ALA A 25 -2.65 14.11 -3.45
C ALA A 25 -1.73 14.89 -4.40
N MET A 26 -0.63 15.44 -3.90
CA MET A 26 0.35 16.17 -4.71
C MET A 26 1.17 15.23 -5.62
N ALA A 27 1.40 13.99 -5.24
CA ALA A 27 2.16 13.02 -6.02
C ALA A 27 1.55 12.71 -7.39
N PHE A 28 0.26 13.00 -7.60
CA PHE A 28 -0.38 12.91 -8.92
C PHE A 28 0.04 13.99 -9.91
N ILE A 29 0.58 15.11 -9.43
CA ILE A 29 0.84 16.30 -10.27
C ILE A 29 2.25 16.87 -10.14
N GLU A 30 3.00 16.49 -9.11
CA GLU A 30 4.40 16.90 -8.90
C GLU A 30 5.28 15.66 -8.70
N SER A 31 6.42 15.63 -9.34
CA SER A 31 7.37 14.51 -9.28
C SER A 31 8.52 14.71 -8.30
N ASP A 32 8.77 15.92 -7.86
CA ASP A 32 9.85 16.24 -6.92
C ASP A 32 9.38 16.09 -5.48
N THR A 33 9.81 15.02 -4.81
CA THR A 33 9.47 14.72 -3.41
C THR A 33 9.81 15.85 -2.46
N LYS A 34 10.93 16.56 -2.65
CA LYS A 34 11.31 17.67 -1.77
C LYS A 34 10.35 18.85 -1.90
N LYS A 35 9.93 19.16 -3.13
CA LYS A 35 8.92 20.20 -3.37
C LYS A 35 7.55 19.81 -2.81
N ILE A 36 7.15 18.55 -2.96
CA ILE A 36 5.91 18.04 -2.39
C ILE A 36 5.91 18.23 -0.87
N ILE A 37 6.94 17.76 -0.18
CA ILE A 37 7.05 17.87 1.28
C ILE A 37 7.00 19.34 1.71
N GLU A 38 7.79 20.22 1.05
CA GLU A 38 7.82 21.64 1.41
C GLU A 38 6.47 22.33 1.19
N HIS A 39 5.78 22.02 0.09
CA HIS A 39 4.46 22.56 -0.16
C HIS A 39 3.45 22.08 0.91
N CYS A 40 3.45 20.78 1.23
CA CYS A 40 2.51 20.18 2.15
C CYS A 40 2.69 20.67 3.61
N LYS A 41 3.91 21.03 4.01
CA LYS A 41 4.17 21.68 5.31
C LYS A 41 3.34 22.95 5.52
N SER A 42 2.92 23.64 4.44
CA SER A 42 2.07 24.83 4.55
C SER A 42 0.67 24.57 5.11
N TYR A 43 0.22 23.30 5.11
CA TYR A 43 -1.11 22.92 5.61
C TYR A 43 -1.16 22.60 7.10
N ILE A 44 -0.02 22.63 7.79
CA ILE A 44 0.08 22.37 9.23
C ILE A 44 0.70 23.56 9.97
N PRO A 45 0.46 23.70 11.30
CA PRO A 45 1.02 24.81 12.06
C PRO A 45 2.56 24.77 12.10
N LYS A 46 3.20 25.91 11.85
CA LYS A 46 4.65 26.05 11.88
C LYS A 46 5.30 25.73 13.23
N ASN A 47 4.55 25.87 14.31
CA ASN A 47 4.98 25.59 15.68
C ASN A 47 4.67 24.14 16.12
N SER A 48 4.14 23.30 15.23
CA SER A 48 3.91 21.88 15.54
C SER A 48 5.19 21.06 15.56
N VAL A 49 5.19 19.97 16.29
CA VAL A 49 6.32 19.02 16.34
C VAL A 49 6.52 18.37 14.97
N ILE A 50 5.43 18.01 14.29
CA ILE A 50 5.50 17.44 12.92
C ILE A 50 6.18 18.41 11.95
N TYR A 51 5.84 19.71 12.00
CA TYR A 51 6.52 20.70 11.14
C TYR A 51 8.03 20.75 11.40
N LYS A 52 8.40 20.79 12.69
CA LYS A 52 9.81 20.86 13.11
C LYS A 52 10.59 19.61 12.68
N LEU A 53 10.08 18.40 12.98
CA LEU A 53 10.76 17.16 12.63
C LEU A 53 10.99 17.04 11.12
N ILE A 54 10.02 17.44 10.30
CA ILE A 54 10.18 17.44 8.85
C ILE A 54 11.33 18.39 8.44
N SER A 55 11.38 19.58 9.01
CA SER A 55 12.44 20.55 8.71
C SER A 55 13.81 20.04 9.12
N ASP A 56 13.92 19.45 10.31
CA ASP A 56 15.19 18.86 10.81
C ASP A 56 15.66 17.73 9.87
N ILE A 57 14.77 16.83 9.42
CA ILE A 57 15.12 15.74 8.51
C ILE A 57 15.49 16.26 7.12
N GLN A 58 14.81 17.29 6.61
CA GLN A 58 15.20 17.97 5.37
C GLN A 58 16.61 18.55 5.45
N ASP A 59 16.96 19.19 6.57
CA ASP A 59 18.29 19.73 6.80
C ASP A 59 19.34 18.60 6.85
N TRP A 60 19.04 17.49 7.54
CA TRP A 60 19.94 16.34 7.59
C TRP A 60 20.12 15.68 6.23
N SER A 61 19.07 15.57 5.42
CA SER A 61 19.14 15.00 4.08
C SER A 61 19.88 15.88 3.07
N SER A 62 20.01 17.17 3.35
CA SER A 62 20.76 18.11 2.52
C SER A 62 22.25 18.17 2.88
N GLY A 63 22.65 17.54 3.99
CA GLY A 63 24.02 17.41 4.46
C GLY A 63 24.72 16.15 3.92
N ASN A 64 25.78 15.72 4.60
CA ASN A 64 26.57 14.55 4.23
C ASN A 64 26.21 13.30 5.05
N LEU A 65 25.01 13.24 5.62
CA LEU A 65 24.56 12.08 6.39
C LEU A 65 24.01 11.01 5.45
N ASP A 66 24.26 9.74 5.80
CA ASP A 66 23.48 8.64 5.27
C ASP A 66 22.16 8.46 6.05
N TRP A 67 21.30 7.56 5.57
CA TRP A 67 19.99 7.35 6.19
C TRP A 67 20.09 6.73 7.60
N GLU A 68 21.09 5.88 7.86
CA GLU A 68 21.33 5.28 9.17
C GLU A 68 21.72 6.35 10.20
N GLN A 69 22.62 7.25 9.83
CA GLN A 69 23.03 8.36 10.69
C GLN A 69 21.85 9.31 10.97
N ALA A 70 21.03 9.60 9.95
CA ALA A 70 19.81 10.38 10.12
C ALA A 70 18.78 9.65 11.01
N ARG A 71 18.68 8.33 10.90
CA ARG A 71 17.82 7.50 11.77
C ARG A 71 18.27 7.58 13.25
N PHE A 72 19.56 7.58 13.53
CA PHE A 72 20.07 7.78 14.91
C PHE A 72 19.70 9.17 15.44
N LYS A 73 19.78 10.21 14.62
CA LYS A 73 19.33 11.54 15.01
C LYS A 73 17.81 11.59 15.29
N ILE A 74 17.01 10.88 14.50
CA ILE A 74 15.57 10.75 14.78
C ILE A 74 15.35 10.12 16.15
N GLU A 75 16.07 9.05 16.48
CA GLU A 75 15.95 8.42 17.79
C GLU A 75 16.34 9.37 18.92
N GLU A 76 17.45 10.11 18.74
CA GLU A 76 17.93 11.09 19.73
C GLU A 76 16.93 12.24 19.95
N HIS A 77 16.25 12.74 18.91
CA HIS A 77 15.42 13.93 19.01
C HIS A 77 13.91 13.62 19.09
N TYR A 78 13.46 12.53 18.49
CA TYR A 78 12.05 12.19 18.26
C TYR A 78 11.69 10.75 18.64
N GLY A 79 12.58 10.04 19.37
CA GLY A 79 12.37 8.64 19.74
C GLY A 79 11.31 8.42 20.81
N TYR A 80 11.03 7.15 21.08
CA TYR A 80 10.01 6.74 22.06
C TYR A 80 10.36 7.04 23.51
N ASP A 81 11.59 7.36 23.82
CA ASP A 81 12.01 7.90 25.12
C ASP A 81 11.41 9.28 25.41
N LYS A 82 11.08 10.05 24.35
CA LYS A 82 10.48 11.38 24.42
C LYS A 82 8.98 11.39 24.10
N TYR A 83 8.58 10.55 23.12
CA TYR A 83 7.21 10.44 22.65
C TYR A 83 6.68 9.04 22.96
N GLN A 84 6.31 8.85 24.22
CA GLN A 84 5.85 7.58 24.76
C GLN A 84 4.47 7.19 24.20
N GLY A 85 4.21 5.91 24.17
CA GLY A 85 2.94 5.35 23.70
C GLY A 85 3.14 4.29 22.63
N PHE A 86 2.07 3.59 22.30
CA PHE A 86 2.09 2.57 21.25
C PHE A 86 1.84 3.26 19.89
N CYS A 87 2.71 3.02 18.92
CA CYS A 87 2.63 3.59 17.57
C CYS A 87 2.48 5.13 17.55
N HIS A 88 3.23 5.86 18.41
CA HIS A 88 3.12 7.32 18.48
C HIS A 88 3.46 7.98 17.14
N ILE A 89 2.64 8.98 16.73
CA ILE A 89 2.75 9.62 15.41
C ILE A 89 4.11 10.29 15.16
N VAL A 90 4.72 10.93 16.18
CA VAL A 90 5.95 11.71 15.98
C VAL A 90 7.12 10.84 15.53
N PRO A 91 7.53 9.77 16.25
CA PRO A 91 8.60 8.90 15.79
C PRO A 91 8.28 8.23 14.45
N ASN A 92 7.06 7.77 14.25
CA ASN A 92 6.68 7.05 13.05
C ASN A 92 6.59 7.95 11.81
N HIS A 93 6.04 9.15 11.95
CA HIS A 93 6.03 10.12 10.86
C HIS A 93 7.45 10.54 10.44
N ALA A 94 8.37 10.63 11.41
CA ALA A 94 9.77 10.91 11.12
C ALA A 94 10.42 9.84 10.22
N LEU A 95 10.09 8.55 10.42
CA LEU A 95 10.58 7.47 9.55
C LEU A 95 10.00 7.51 8.14
N ILE A 96 8.75 7.92 7.98
CA ILE A 96 8.15 8.14 6.65
C ILE A 96 8.95 9.22 5.91
N ILE A 97 9.17 10.37 6.54
CA ILE A 97 9.94 11.47 5.92
C ILE A 97 11.39 11.08 5.65
N LEU A 98 12.03 10.36 6.56
CA LEU A 98 13.37 9.80 6.37
C LEU A 98 13.44 8.98 5.08
N ALA A 99 12.57 7.99 4.95
CA ALA A 99 12.58 7.09 3.80
C ALA A 99 12.34 7.83 2.48
N LEU A 100 11.42 8.77 2.45
CA LEU A 100 11.12 9.56 1.26
C LEU A 100 12.27 10.48 0.83
N LEU A 101 13.06 11.00 1.78
CA LEU A 101 14.17 11.90 1.48
C LEU A 101 15.50 11.19 1.15
N PHE A 102 15.70 9.96 1.63
CA PHE A 102 16.92 9.18 1.42
C PHE A 102 16.76 7.99 0.45
N GLY A 103 15.54 7.77 -0.05
CA GLY A 103 15.21 6.66 -0.94
C GLY A 103 15.58 6.87 -2.40
N ASP A 104 16.14 8.02 -2.79
CA ASP A 104 16.57 8.36 -4.16
C ASP A 104 15.49 8.17 -5.22
N ASP A 105 14.23 8.39 -4.87
CA ASP A 105 13.07 8.13 -5.72
C ASP A 105 12.92 6.68 -6.21
N ASP A 106 13.67 5.76 -5.65
CA ASP A 106 13.60 4.34 -5.93
C ASP A 106 12.59 3.66 -4.98
N PHE A 107 11.58 2.97 -5.55
CA PHE A 107 10.51 2.34 -4.80
C PHE A 107 11.05 1.29 -3.81
N GLN A 108 11.91 0.40 -4.29
CA GLN A 108 12.47 -0.66 -3.47
C GLN A 108 13.39 -0.11 -2.37
N LYS A 109 14.27 0.84 -2.70
CA LYS A 109 15.16 1.47 -1.74
C LYS A 109 14.39 2.20 -0.64
N THR A 110 13.35 2.95 -1.02
CA THR A 110 12.53 3.69 -0.06
C THR A 110 11.80 2.75 0.90
N LEU A 111 11.23 1.65 0.40
CA LEU A 111 10.62 0.62 1.23
C LEU A 111 11.64 -0.10 2.12
N MET A 112 12.83 -0.39 1.60
CA MET A 112 13.92 -0.98 2.38
C MET A 112 14.29 -0.09 3.57
N ILE A 113 14.46 1.22 3.34
CA ILE A 113 14.79 2.17 4.41
C ILE A 113 13.71 2.18 5.48
N VAL A 114 12.44 2.39 5.12
CA VAL A 114 11.36 2.50 6.11
C VAL A 114 11.16 1.23 6.92
N ASN A 115 11.34 0.05 6.30
CA ASN A 115 11.23 -1.24 6.99
C ASN A 115 12.44 -1.50 7.90
N THR A 116 13.66 -1.19 7.45
CA THR A 116 14.88 -1.41 8.22
C THR A 116 14.99 -0.42 9.37
N ALA A 117 14.45 0.77 9.23
CA ALA A 117 14.45 1.80 10.28
C ALA A 117 13.69 1.39 11.56
N GLY A 118 12.82 0.40 11.50
CA GLY A 118 12.14 -0.20 12.65
C GLY A 118 10.87 0.54 13.08
N TRP A 119 10.47 0.36 14.32
CA TRP A 119 9.24 0.84 14.97
C TRP A 119 7.98 0.29 14.28
N ASP A 120 7.03 1.13 13.85
CA ASP A 120 5.77 0.72 13.24
C ASP A 120 5.95 0.49 11.72
N THR A 121 6.60 -0.61 11.37
CA THR A 121 7.07 -0.86 10.01
C THR A 121 5.95 -1.07 9.00
N ASP A 122 4.86 -1.70 9.38
CA ASP A 122 3.71 -1.98 8.52
C ASP A 122 2.94 -0.70 8.15
N CYS A 123 2.54 0.12 9.13
CA CYS A 123 1.87 1.38 8.88
C CYS A 123 2.77 2.37 8.12
N ASN A 124 4.04 2.48 8.51
CA ASN A 124 4.98 3.37 7.85
C ASN A 124 5.22 2.95 6.39
N SER A 125 5.38 1.65 6.13
CA SER A 125 5.55 1.11 4.77
C SER A 125 4.29 1.27 3.92
N GLY A 126 3.11 1.13 4.52
CA GLY A 126 1.84 1.37 3.83
C GLY A 126 1.74 2.81 3.30
N ASN A 127 2.06 3.81 4.14
CA ASN A 127 2.07 5.21 3.73
C ASN A 127 3.15 5.49 2.66
N VAL A 128 4.37 5.00 2.85
CA VAL A 128 5.47 5.18 1.89
C VAL A 128 5.17 4.49 0.57
N GLY A 129 4.68 3.26 0.61
CA GLY A 129 4.33 2.48 -0.58
C GLY A 129 3.19 3.11 -1.38
N CYS A 130 2.16 3.65 -0.71
CA CYS A 130 1.08 4.39 -1.34
C CYS A 130 1.62 5.64 -2.07
N TYR A 131 2.36 6.49 -1.36
CA TYR A 131 2.95 7.69 -1.95
C TYR A 131 3.85 7.38 -3.15
N MET A 132 4.79 6.44 -3.00
CA MET A 132 5.73 6.06 -4.06
C MET A 132 5.03 5.38 -5.23
N GLY A 133 4.00 4.57 -4.97
CA GLY A 133 3.19 3.94 -6.00
C GLY A 133 2.41 4.94 -6.84
N ILE A 134 1.82 5.96 -6.22
CA ILE A 134 1.16 7.07 -6.93
C ILE A 134 2.19 7.82 -7.80
N LYS A 135 3.32 8.18 -7.21
CA LYS A 135 4.34 9.01 -7.86
C LYS A 135 5.03 8.31 -9.03
N ASN A 136 5.44 7.07 -8.85
CA ASN A 136 6.29 6.33 -9.77
C ASN A 136 5.50 5.39 -10.70
N GLY A 137 4.22 5.15 -10.40
CA GLY A 137 3.35 4.26 -11.17
C GLY A 137 3.84 2.80 -11.19
N LEU A 138 3.20 1.98 -12.00
CA LEU A 138 3.54 0.56 -12.13
C LEU A 138 4.98 0.33 -12.58
N GLU A 139 5.49 1.14 -13.50
CA GLU A 139 6.87 1.05 -13.97
C GLU A 139 7.88 1.20 -12.81
N GLY A 140 7.62 2.12 -11.88
CA GLY A 140 8.48 2.31 -10.71
C GLY A 140 8.45 1.11 -9.77
N ILE A 141 7.26 0.55 -9.52
CA ILE A 141 7.08 -0.63 -8.67
C ILE A 141 7.78 -1.87 -9.25
N GLN A 142 7.78 -2.01 -10.59
CA GLN A 142 8.32 -3.18 -11.29
C GLN A 142 9.85 -3.15 -11.48
N LYS A 143 10.54 -2.05 -11.16
CA LYS A 143 11.99 -1.93 -11.36
C LYS A 143 12.85 -2.78 -10.42
N GLY A 144 12.31 -3.20 -9.30
CA GLY A 144 13.03 -3.91 -8.24
C GLY A 144 12.53 -5.33 -8.02
N ALA A 145 12.37 -5.67 -6.73
CA ALA A 145 11.78 -6.94 -6.33
C ALA A 145 10.33 -7.06 -6.82
N ASP A 146 9.85 -8.29 -6.92
CA ASP A 146 8.46 -8.55 -7.27
C ASP A 146 7.54 -8.28 -6.06
N PHE A 147 6.95 -7.09 -6.04
CA PHE A 147 5.96 -6.69 -5.04
C PHE A 147 4.53 -7.03 -5.45
N ILE A 148 4.29 -7.48 -6.67
CA ILE A 148 2.96 -7.69 -7.25
C ILE A 148 2.51 -9.13 -7.06
N THR A 149 3.33 -10.09 -7.45
CA THR A 149 2.97 -11.52 -7.43
C THR A 149 2.62 -12.03 -6.02
N PRO A 150 3.32 -11.67 -4.93
CA PRO A 150 2.94 -12.11 -3.59
C PRO A 150 1.57 -11.62 -3.13
N VAL A 151 1.17 -10.40 -3.54
CA VAL A 151 -0.15 -9.84 -3.22
C VAL A 151 -1.23 -10.41 -4.12
N ASN A 152 -0.89 -10.71 -5.37
CA ASN A 152 -1.72 -11.34 -6.39
C ASN A 152 -3.07 -10.62 -6.61
N ASP A 153 -3.10 -9.30 -6.43
CA ASP A 153 -4.31 -8.45 -6.50
C ASP A 153 -5.48 -9.02 -5.67
N THR A 154 -5.17 -9.47 -4.46
CA THR A 154 -6.15 -10.05 -3.54
C THR A 154 -6.09 -9.29 -2.23
N LEU A 155 -7.24 -8.76 -1.80
CA LEU A 155 -7.42 -8.13 -0.50
C LEU A 155 -8.37 -8.98 0.33
N TYR A 156 -7.96 -9.30 1.54
CA TYR A 156 -8.82 -9.89 2.55
C TYR A 156 -9.30 -8.76 3.45
N ILE A 157 -10.59 -8.52 3.46
CA ILE A 157 -11.20 -7.49 4.28
C ILE A 157 -12.20 -8.10 5.25
N THR A 158 -12.30 -7.51 6.42
CA THR A 158 -13.39 -7.80 7.34
C THR A 158 -14.61 -7.01 6.89
N SER A 159 -15.71 -7.69 6.61
CA SER A 159 -16.94 -7.07 6.15
C SER A 159 -18.11 -7.47 7.04
N ALA A 160 -18.92 -6.50 7.43
CA ALA A 160 -20.20 -6.76 8.10
C ALA A 160 -21.18 -7.55 7.20
N ARG A 161 -20.90 -7.64 5.92
CA ARG A 161 -21.66 -8.40 4.93
C ARG A 161 -21.08 -9.80 4.72
N GLY A 162 -20.66 -10.50 5.67
CA GLY A 162 -20.19 -11.88 5.75
C GLY A 162 -19.75 -12.64 4.49
N SER A 163 -20.26 -12.28 3.32
CA SER A 163 -19.91 -12.85 2.02
C SER A 163 -18.91 -12.01 1.20
N GLU A 164 -18.57 -10.81 1.67
CA GLU A 164 -17.67 -9.88 0.99
C GLU A 164 -16.35 -9.76 1.75
N THR A 165 -15.70 -10.90 2.02
CA THR A 165 -14.43 -10.94 2.76
C THR A 165 -13.20 -10.91 1.87
N MET A 166 -13.39 -11.10 0.56
CA MET A 166 -12.32 -11.07 -0.43
C MET A 166 -12.67 -10.07 -1.52
N THR A 167 -11.74 -9.20 -1.80
CA THR A 167 -11.87 -8.20 -2.86
C THR A 167 -10.52 -8.00 -3.56
N ASP A 168 -10.39 -6.97 -4.36
CA ASP A 168 -9.17 -6.58 -5.07
C ASP A 168 -8.98 -5.06 -5.06
N ALA A 169 -7.78 -4.60 -5.32
CA ALA A 169 -7.42 -3.18 -5.27
C ALA A 169 -8.22 -2.34 -6.28
N LEU A 170 -8.52 -2.89 -7.45
CA LEU A 170 -9.29 -2.20 -8.48
C LEU A 170 -10.73 -1.98 -8.03
N THR A 171 -11.37 -3.01 -7.50
CA THR A 171 -12.75 -2.95 -6.97
C THR A 171 -12.84 -1.93 -5.85
N GLU A 172 -11.94 -1.96 -4.87
CA GLU A 172 -11.99 -1.01 -3.75
C GLU A 172 -11.67 0.42 -4.18
N SER A 173 -10.74 0.62 -5.10
CA SER A 173 -10.46 1.95 -5.65
C SER A 173 -11.71 2.55 -6.31
N HIS A 174 -12.44 1.74 -7.08
CA HIS A 174 -13.70 2.20 -7.69
C HIS A 174 -14.82 2.44 -6.69
N ASN A 175 -14.90 1.63 -5.63
CA ASN A 175 -15.85 1.88 -4.54
C ASN A 175 -15.62 3.25 -3.92
N ILE A 176 -14.36 3.61 -3.62
CA ILE A 176 -14.00 4.92 -3.07
C ILE A 176 -14.31 6.05 -4.06
N ILE A 177 -13.94 5.89 -5.33
CA ILE A 177 -14.25 6.87 -6.38
C ILE A 177 -15.77 7.08 -6.50
N ASN A 178 -16.56 6.03 -6.48
CA ASN A 178 -18.01 6.10 -6.59
C ASN A 178 -18.67 6.74 -5.36
N ILE A 179 -18.13 6.53 -4.16
CA ILE A 179 -18.56 7.26 -2.95
C ILE A 179 -18.34 8.76 -3.16
N ARG A 180 -17.16 9.16 -3.64
CA ARG A 180 -16.86 10.56 -3.92
C ARG A 180 -17.80 11.15 -4.97
N ARG A 181 -18.00 10.45 -6.10
CA ARG A 181 -18.90 10.87 -7.17
C ARG A 181 -20.33 11.07 -6.66
N LYS A 182 -20.81 10.14 -5.83
CA LYS A 182 -22.14 10.25 -5.21
C LYS A 182 -22.27 11.47 -4.30
N LEU A 183 -21.23 11.80 -3.54
CA LEU A 183 -21.20 13.01 -2.71
C LEU A 183 -21.24 14.29 -3.55
N ASP A 184 -20.70 14.26 -4.76
CA ASP A 184 -20.71 15.37 -5.72
C ASP A 184 -22.00 15.39 -6.60
N GLY A 185 -22.96 14.50 -6.37
CA GLY A 185 -24.19 14.38 -7.17
C GLY A 185 -23.98 13.82 -8.57
N LEU A 186 -22.84 13.14 -8.81
CA LEU A 186 -22.52 12.50 -10.08
C LEU A 186 -22.94 11.02 -10.08
N GLU A 187 -23.26 10.49 -11.27
CA GLU A 187 -23.55 9.07 -11.43
C GLU A 187 -22.32 8.20 -11.16
N ASN A 188 -22.56 6.97 -10.69
CA ASN A 188 -21.50 6.01 -10.46
C ASN A 188 -20.77 5.66 -11.76
N GLN A 189 -19.47 5.52 -11.66
CA GLN A 189 -18.66 4.99 -12.74
C GLN A 189 -18.69 3.46 -12.67
N THR A 190 -19.03 2.80 -13.78
CA THR A 190 -19.07 1.33 -13.86
C THR A 190 -17.80 0.84 -14.56
N ILE A 191 -17.00 0.03 -13.88
CA ILE A 191 -15.81 -0.57 -14.50
C ILE A 191 -16.17 -1.71 -15.42
N LYS A 192 -17.28 -2.40 -15.10
CA LYS A 192 -17.73 -3.59 -15.82
C LYS A 192 -19.24 -3.74 -15.80
N ASN A 193 -19.75 -4.08 -16.94
CA ASN A 193 -21.10 -4.58 -17.12
C ASN A 193 -21.26 -5.98 -16.48
N ASN A 194 -21.39 -6.05 -15.15
CA ASN A 194 -21.65 -7.28 -14.37
C ASN A 194 -20.69 -8.47 -14.60
N ALA A 195 -19.48 -8.23 -15.09
CA ALA A 195 -18.51 -9.32 -15.20
C ALA A 195 -17.96 -9.70 -13.81
N ARG A 196 -17.99 -11.01 -13.52
CA ARG A 196 -17.49 -11.55 -12.25
C ARG A 196 -15.99 -11.27 -12.02
N TYR A 197 -15.21 -11.13 -13.10
CA TYR A 197 -13.77 -10.93 -13.04
C TYR A 197 -13.34 -9.77 -13.93
N ASN A 198 -12.37 -8.98 -13.44
CA ASN A 198 -11.85 -7.81 -14.14
C ASN A 198 -10.33 -7.89 -14.32
N PHE A 199 -9.88 -7.95 -15.55
CA PHE A 199 -8.47 -7.99 -15.90
C PHE A 199 -7.98 -6.68 -16.54
N GLU A 200 -8.76 -5.59 -16.46
CA GLU A 200 -8.38 -4.30 -17.05
C GLU A 200 -7.22 -3.62 -16.32
N MET A 201 -6.99 -3.95 -15.04
CA MET A 201 -5.79 -3.53 -14.34
C MET A 201 -4.60 -4.35 -14.85
N GLU A 202 -3.57 -3.67 -15.32
CA GLU A 202 -2.35 -4.30 -15.79
C GLU A 202 -1.72 -5.15 -14.68
N THR A 203 -1.18 -6.32 -15.04
CA THR A 203 -0.60 -7.33 -14.15
C THR A 203 -1.58 -8.09 -13.25
N SER A 204 -2.81 -7.62 -13.08
CA SER A 204 -3.78 -8.29 -12.22
C SER A 204 -4.15 -9.69 -12.72
N THR A 205 -4.06 -10.69 -11.84
CA THR A 205 -4.60 -12.03 -12.08
C THR A 205 -5.92 -12.26 -11.34
N GLN A 206 -6.39 -11.26 -10.59
CA GLN A 206 -7.60 -11.36 -9.76
C GLN A 206 -7.57 -12.53 -8.79
N GLY A 207 -6.44 -12.70 -8.09
CA GLY A 207 -6.25 -13.76 -7.12
C GLY A 207 -6.07 -15.17 -7.71
N ARG A 208 -5.97 -15.30 -9.04
CA ARG A 208 -5.78 -16.61 -9.66
C ARG A 208 -4.35 -17.04 -9.58
N MET A 209 -4.17 -18.30 -9.20
CA MET A 209 -2.87 -18.92 -8.97
C MET A 209 -2.81 -20.29 -9.62
N ILE A 210 -1.58 -20.74 -9.84
CA ILE A 210 -1.27 -22.09 -10.28
C ILE A 210 -0.42 -22.74 -9.20
N ASP A 211 -0.86 -23.88 -8.71
CA ASP A 211 -0.08 -24.65 -7.74
C ASP A 211 1.17 -25.23 -8.41
N LYS A 212 2.31 -24.58 -8.17
CA LYS A 212 3.62 -25.00 -8.70
C LYS A 212 4.24 -26.19 -7.96
N SER A 213 3.71 -26.58 -6.82
CA SER A 213 4.11 -27.81 -6.11
C SER A 213 3.65 -29.05 -6.86
N ASN A 214 2.59 -28.95 -7.64
CA ASN A 214 2.15 -29.99 -8.55
C ASN A 214 3.00 -30.04 -9.81
N ASN A 215 3.73 -31.13 -10.03
CA ASN A 215 4.61 -31.33 -11.20
C ASN A 215 3.89 -31.12 -12.54
N ASN A 216 2.58 -31.39 -12.61
CA ASN A 216 1.77 -31.19 -13.82
C ASN A 216 1.61 -29.70 -14.17
N ASN A 217 1.76 -28.80 -13.20
CA ASN A 217 1.60 -27.36 -13.36
C ASN A 217 2.90 -26.61 -13.67
N GLN A 218 4.06 -27.28 -13.67
CA GLN A 218 5.36 -26.60 -13.83
C GLN A 218 5.47 -25.79 -15.13
N ASN A 219 4.83 -26.26 -16.19
CA ASN A 219 4.84 -25.62 -17.51
C ASN A 219 3.58 -24.76 -17.78
N THR A 220 2.76 -24.53 -16.77
CA THR A 220 1.59 -23.66 -16.86
C THR A 220 1.90 -22.31 -16.23
N PHE A 221 1.53 -21.23 -16.89
CA PHE A 221 1.68 -19.88 -16.33
C PHE A 221 0.54 -18.98 -16.73
N LEU A 222 0.30 -17.97 -15.91
CA LEU A 222 -0.71 -16.94 -16.10
C LEU A 222 -0.04 -15.65 -16.55
N LYS A 223 -0.72 -14.92 -17.43
CA LYS A 223 -0.30 -13.60 -17.86
C LYS A 223 -1.53 -12.73 -18.09
N ASN A 224 -1.54 -11.55 -17.48
CA ASN A 224 -2.47 -10.51 -17.87
C ASN A 224 -1.93 -9.86 -19.15
N CYS A 225 -2.70 -9.85 -20.20
CA CYS A 225 -2.28 -9.34 -21.51
C CYS A 225 -3.35 -8.49 -22.17
N GLU A 226 -2.93 -7.61 -23.06
CA GLU A 226 -3.84 -6.92 -23.97
C GLU A 226 -4.46 -7.91 -24.93
N HIS A 227 -5.78 -7.92 -25.00
CA HIS A 227 -6.52 -8.77 -25.90
C HIS A 227 -7.88 -8.15 -26.22
N ILE A 228 -8.31 -8.23 -27.45
CA ILE A 228 -9.67 -7.82 -27.84
C ILE A 228 -10.63 -8.83 -27.22
N SER A 229 -11.22 -8.46 -26.08
CA SER A 229 -12.28 -9.26 -25.45
C SER A 229 -13.66 -8.66 -25.78
N ALA A 230 -14.71 -9.44 -25.59
CA ALA A 230 -16.07 -8.97 -25.79
C ALA A 230 -16.48 -7.81 -24.87
N ILE A 231 -15.72 -7.55 -23.79
CA ILE A 231 -16.14 -6.63 -22.72
C ILE A 231 -15.05 -5.60 -22.36
N GLY A 232 -13.77 -5.81 -22.73
CA GLY A 232 -12.67 -4.96 -22.33
C GLY A 232 -11.44 -5.04 -23.24
N LYS A 233 -10.34 -4.44 -22.80
CA LYS A 233 -9.07 -4.38 -23.54
C LYS A 233 -8.06 -5.43 -23.10
N ARG A 234 -8.24 -6.04 -21.93
CA ARG A 234 -7.30 -6.97 -21.31
C ARG A 234 -7.98 -8.30 -20.94
N ALA A 235 -7.19 -9.35 -20.89
CA ALA A 235 -7.63 -10.70 -20.54
C ALA A 235 -6.56 -11.44 -19.73
N LEU A 236 -6.98 -12.47 -18.99
CA LEU A 236 -6.06 -13.42 -18.38
C LEU A 236 -5.75 -14.52 -19.39
N GLU A 237 -4.52 -14.58 -19.83
CA GLU A 237 -3.98 -15.66 -20.68
C GLU A 237 -3.50 -16.80 -19.79
N ILE A 238 -3.90 -18.01 -20.13
CA ILE A 238 -3.44 -19.23 -19.48
C ILE A 238 -2.62 -20.00 -20.50
N ASN A 239 -1.32 -20.12 -20.26
CA ASN A 239 -0.40 -20.86 -21.13
C ASN A 239 -0.19 -22.27 -20.59
N PHE A 240 -0.51 -23.25 -21.41
CA PHE A 240 -0.30 -24.68 -21.13
C PHE A 240 0.82 -25.22 -22.05
N ASN A 241 1.96 -25.53 -21.48
CA ASN A 241 3.04 -26.12 -22.22
C ASN A 241 3.12 -27.62 -21.93
N ASN A 242 3.17 -28.45 -23.01
CA ASN A 242 3.37 -29.90 -22.92
C ASN A 242 2.28 -30.68 -22.16
N LEU A 243 1.01 -30.23 -22.24
CA LEU A 243 -0.10 -31.06 -21.77
C LEU A 243 -0.24 -32.33 -22.61
N THR A 244 -0.26 -33.49 -21.95
CA THR A 244 -0.50 -34.78 -22.56
C THR A 244 -1.77 -35.40 -21.99
N LYS A 245 -2.30 -36.43 -22.70
CA LYS A 245 -3.53 -37.12 -22.24
C LYS A 245 -3.34 -37.68 -20.83
N GLY A 246 -4.24 -37.33 -19.94
CA GLY A 246 -4.24 -37.77 -18.52
C GLY A 246 -3.49 -36.83 -17.57
N ILE A 247 -2.92 -35.72 -18.06
CA ILE A 247 -2.30 -34.68 -17.24
C ILE A 247 -3.26 -33.48 -17.14
N ASN A 248 -3.61 -33.09 -15.94
CA ASN A 248 -4.40 -31.91 -15.65
C ASN A 248 -3.52 -30.77 -15.17
N SER A 249 -3.81 -29.55 -15.61
CA SER A 249 -3.28 -28.34 -15.00
C SER A 249 -4.41 -27.57 -14.34
N GLU A 250 -4.19 -27.13 -13.12
CA GLU A 250 -5.22 -26.56 -12.29
C GLU A 250 -4.95 -25.08 -12.03
N LEU A 251 -5.99 -24.29 -12.27
CA LEU A 251 -6.07 -22.89 -11.89
C LEU A 251 -7.02 -22.79 -10.70
N TYR A 252 -6.61 -22.10 -9.64
CA TYR A 252 -7.44 -21.91 -8.46
C TYR A 252 -7.42 -20.47 -7.96
N VAL A 253 -8.35 -20.16 -7.08
CA VAL A 253 -8.40 -18.93 -6.29
C VAL A 253 -8.73 -19.32 -4.85
N ASN A 254 -8.03 -18.76 -3.90
CA ASN A 254 -8.35 -18.96 -2.49
C ASN A 254 -9.69 -18.28 -2.19
N THR A 255 -10.60 -19.00 -1.56
CA THR A 255 -11.90 -18.48 -1.10
C THR A 255 -11.92 -18.22 0.40
N PHE A 256 -10.86 -18.60 1.10
CA PHE A 256 -10.62 -18.38 2.53
C PHE A 256 -9.17 -17.94 2.74
N PHE A 257 -8.86 -17.47 3.94
CA PHE A 257 -7.49 -17.18 4.33
C PHE A 257 -6.59 -18.40 4.07
N PRO A 258 -5.40 -18.20 3.50
CA PRO A 258 -4.41 -19.26 3.35
C PRO A 258 -4.10 -19.96 4.68
N GLU A 259 -3.74 -21.24 4.64
CA GLU A 259 -3.45 -22.04 5.86
C GLU A 259 -2.31 -21.42 6.69
N GLU A 260 -1.38 -20.70 6.04
CA GLU A 260 -0.31 -20.00 6.74
C GLU A 260 -0.82 -18.96 7.74
N PHE A 261 -1.97 -18.35 7.47
CA PHE A 261 -2.61 -17.39 8.39
C PHE A 261 -3.32 -18.07 9.56
N THR A 262 -3.62 -19.36 9.45
CA THR A 262 -4.25 -20.12 10.54
C THR A 262 -3.24 -20.64 11.57
N ARG A 263 -1.94 -20.52 11.29
CA ARG A 263 -0.85 -20.89 12.21
C ARG A 263 -0.34 -19.70 13.03
N LEU A 264 -1.13 -18.66 13.17
CA LEU A 264 -0.82 -17.53 14.01
C LEU A 264 -0.69 -17.98 15.46
N ASN A 265 0.28 -17.44 16.20
CA ASN A 265 0.32 -17.66 17.64
C ASN A 265 -0.85 -16.92 18.32
N GLU A 266 -1.17 -17.30 19.56
CA GLU A 266 -2.30 -16.72 20.33
C GLU A 266 -2.32 -15.18 20.32
N GLN A 267 -1.16 -14.54 20.30
CA GLN A 267 -1.03 -13.10 20.30
C GLN A 267 -1.39 -12.49 18.91
N GLN A 268 -1.04 -13.19 17.84
CA GLN A 268 -1.39 -12.79 16.47
C GLN A 268 -2.88 -13.04 16.20
N GLU A 269 -3.43 -14.18 16.71
CA GLU A 269 -4.87 -14.45 16.65
C GLU A 269 -5.65 -13.39 17.43
N MET A 270 -5.18 -12.98 18.60
CA MET A 270 -5.81 -11.93 19.40
C MET A 270 -5.76 -10.57 18.68
N MET A 271 -4.68 -10.22 18.00
CA MET A 271 -4.58 -8.99 17.19
C MET A 271 -5.53 -9.05 15.99
N LEU A 272 -5.64 -10.19 15.32
CA LEU A 272 -6.58 -10.38 14.21
C LEU A 272 -8.03 -10.26 14.69
N MET A 273 -8.34 -10.89 15.83
CA MET A 273 -9.67 -10.82 16.46
C MET A 273 -10.00 -9.42 16.96
N LEU A 274 -9.03 -8.70 17.52
CA LEU A 274 -9.22 -7.29 17.91
C LEU A 274 -9.48 -6.40 16.70
N SER A 275 -8.81 -6.63 15.57
CA SER A 275 -9.10 -5.98 14.30
C SER A 275 -10.52 -6.25 13.80
N LEU A 276 -11.05 -7.44 14.05
CA LEU A 276 -12.43 -7.83 13.73
C LEU A 276 -13.49 -7.22 14.65
N ILE A 277 -13.11 -6.85 15.87
CA ILE A 277 -14.03 -6.31 16.89
C ILE A 277 -14.13 -4.77 16.81
N HIS A 278 -13.16 -4.11 16.17
CA HIS A 278 -13.10 -2.65 16.07
C HIS A 278 -13.78 -2.07 14.81
N ILE A 279 -14.56 -2.88 14.11
CA ILE A 279 -15.43 -2.46 12.99
C ILE A 279 -16.92 -2.43 13.50
#